data_4dee103d2626e70219a32cedc78a54cc
#
_entry.id   4dee103d2626e70219a32cedc78a54cc
#
_cell.length_a   1.000
_cell.length_b   1.000
_cell.length_c   1.000
_cell.angle_alpha   90.00
_cell.angle_beta   90.00
_cell.angle_gamma   90.00
#
_symmetry.space_group_name_H-M   'P 1'
#
loop_
_entity.id
_entity.type
_entity.pdbx_description
1 polymer ?
#
loop_
_entity_poly.entity_id
_entity_poly.type
_entity_poly.pdbx_seq_one_letter_code
_entity_poly.pdbx_strand_id
1 'polypeptide(L)'
;MYEKILVTLDNSPTDRAIIEHVKQLAKCQQSRVVLLHVADGWAARTYGSDAVSPEIVQDTAYLKEIQAEFEGMGIPAEPELAYGDPVREIVKWVEQKGCDLVAMSTHGHRLLADIFLGSTANRVQHSISVPVLLLRAR
;
A
#
# COMPACT_ATOMS: atom_id res chain seq x y z
N MET A 1 -0.25 -19.16 -6.20
CA MET A 1 -0.49 -19.16 -4.76
C MET A 1 -1.11 -17.87 -4.29
N TYR A 2 -0.46 -16.73 -4.48
CA TYR A 2 -1.08 -15.45 -4.17
C TYR A 2 -1.77 -14.90 -5.41
N GLU A 3 -3.09 -14.76 -5.34
CA GLU A 3 -3.85 -14.26 -6.48
C GLU A 3 -3.92 -12.74 -6.50
N LYS A 4 -3.98 -12.11 -5.33
CA LYS A 4 -4.07 -10.66 -5.23
C LYS A 4 -3.27 -10.15 -4.03
N ILE A 5 -2.31 -9.29 -4.30
CA ILE A 5 -1.38 -8.75 -3.29
C ILE A 5 -1.70 -7.28 -3.06
N LEU A 6 -1.92 -6.91 -1.80
CA LEU A 6 -2.04 -5.50 -1.43
C LEU A 6 -0.66 -4.98 -1.03
N VAL A 7 -0.21 -3.93 -1.71
CA VAL A 7 1.07 -3.29 -1.43
C VAL A 7 0.82 -1.91 -0.84
N THR A 8 1.36 -1.66 0.35
CA THR A 8 1.24 -0.33 0.96
C THR A 8 2.40 0.54 0.50
N LEU A 9 2.09 1.77 0.09
CA LEU A 9 3.07 2.73 -0.40
C LEU A 9 2.88 4.05 0.34
N ASP A 10 3.96 4.79 0.59
CA ASP A 10 3.88 6.06 1.28
C ASP A 10 4.40 7.25 0.46
N ASN A 11 4.67 7.02 -0.83
CA ASN A 11 5.18 8.04 -1.76
C ASN A 11 6.52 8.59 -1.29
N SER A 12 7.44 7.69 -0.98
CA SER A 12 8.80 8.04 -0.59
C SER A 12 9.80 7.11 -1.29
N PRO A 13 11.10 7.48 -1.29
CA PRO A 13 12.12 6.62 -1.90
C PRO A 13 12.19 5.21 -1.32
N THR A 14 11.72 5.02 -0.08
CA THR A 14 11.73 3.69 0.55
C THR A 14 10.76 2.72 -0.12
N ASP A 15 9.79 3.22 -0.88
CA ASP A 15 8.86 2.37 -1.62
C ASP A 15 9.53 1.54 -2.69
N ARG A 16 10.67 2.00 -3.22
CA ARG A 16 11.30 1.34 -4.36
C ARG A 16 11.66 -0.12 -4.06
N ALA A 17 12.11 -0.40 -2.85
CA ALA A 17 12.46 -1.77 -2.47
C ALA A 17 11.25 -2.71 -2.51
N ILE A 18 10.14 -2.29 -1.92
CA ILE A 18 8.95 -3.15 -1.90
C ILE A 18 8.32 -3.26 -3.29
N ILE A 19 8.35 -2.20 -4.08
CA ILE A 19 7.84 -2.22 -5.45
C ILE A 19 8.61 -3.25 -6.28
N GLU A 20 9.94 -3.20 -6.27
CA GLU A 20 10.74 -4.13 -7.06
C GLU A 20 10.59 -5.57 -6.60
N HIS A 21 10.49 -5.77 -5.29
CA HIS A 21 10.28 -7.11 -4.74
C HIS A 21 8.92 -7.69 -5.17
N VAL A 22 7.86 -6.89 -5.05
CA VAL A 22 6.51 -7.35 -5.41
C VAL A 22 6.38 -7.56 -6.92
N LYS A 23 7.07 -6.78 -7.75
CA LYS A 23 7.10 -7.03 -9.18
C LYS A 23 7.57 -8.47 -9.49
N GLN A 24 8.65 -8.88 -8.85
CA GLN A 24 9.18 -10.24 -9.05
C GLN A 24 8.21 -11.30 -8.53
N LEU A 25 7.67 -11.08 -7.33
CA LEU A 25 6.74 -12.02 -6.74
C LEU A 25 5.45 -12.14 -7.56
N ALA A 26 4.87 -11.02 -7.96
CA ALA A 26 3.62 -11.02 -8.72
C ALA A 26 3.83 -11.63 -10.11
N LYS A 27 4.97 -11.40 -10.73
CA LYS A 27 5.27 -11.98 -12.02
C LYS A 27 5.38 -13.51 -11.90
N CYS A 28 6.09 -13.99 -10.88
CA CYS A 28 6.26 -15.41 -10.63
C CYS A 28 4.94 -16.11 -10.31
N GLN A 29 4.08 -15.47 -9.51
CA GLN A 29 2.81 -16.03 -9.04
C GLN A 29 1.64 -15.75 -9.98
N GLN A 30 1.83 -14.90 -10.98
CA GLN A 30 0.76 -14.40 -11.85
C GLN A 30 -0.31 -13.68 -11.02
N SER A 31 0.12 -12.87 -10.08
CA SER A 31 -0.76 -12.15 -9.16
C SER A 31 -1.28 -10.84 -9.76
N ARG A 32 -2.42 -10.39 -9.25
CA ARG A 32 -2.86 -8.99 -9.40
C ARG A 32 -2.38 -8.22 -8.19
N VAL A 33 -2.27 -6.91 -8.33
CA VAL A 33 -1.73 -6.06 -7.27
C VAL A 33 -2.69 -4.90 -7.01
N VAL A 34 -2.91 -4.61 -5.73
CA VAL A 34 -3.60 -3.39 -5.29
C VAL A 34 -2.54 -2.47 -4.67
N LEU A 35 -2.40 -1.27 -5.21
CA LEU A 35 -1.43 -0.30 -4.76
C LEU A 35 -2.14 0.70 -3.84
N LEU A 36 -1.93 0.57 -2.54
CA LEU A 36 -2.66 1.36 -1.55
C LEU A 36 -1.76 2.41 -0.91
N HIS A 37 -2.21 3.65 -0.94
CA HIS A 37 -1.60 4.73 -0.15
C HIS A 37 -2.69 5.32 0.75
N VAL A 38 -2.39 5.45 2.05
CA VAL A 38 -3.30 6.07 3.00
C VAL A 38 -2.83 7.50 3.24
N ALA A 39 -3.61 8.46 2.76
CA ALA A 39 -3.28 9.87 2.91
C ALA A 39 -3.48 10.31 4.35
N ASP A 40 -2.46 11.00 4.90
CA ASP A 40 -2.41 11.41 6.30
C ASP A 40 -2.33 12.93 6.45
N GLY A 41 -2.59 13.67 5.38
CA GLY A 41 -2.62 15.12 5.44
C GLY A 41 -3.82 15.63 6.25
N TRP A 42 -3.69 16.82 6.84
CA TRP A 42 -4.76 17.41 7.64
C TRP A 42 -6.07 17.50 6.86
N ALA A 43 -6.00 17.93 5.62
CA ALA A 43 -7.19 18.06 4.78
C ALA A 43 -7.85 16.71 4.55
N ALA A 44 -7.05 15.67 4.30
CA ALA A 44 -7.58 14.33 4.08
C ALA A 44 -8.27 13.78 5.33
N ARG A 45 -7.70 14.04 6.51
CA ARG A 45 -8.29 13.60 7.78
C ARG A 45 -9.60 14.33 8.09
N THR A 46 -9.66 15.61 7.75
CA THR A 46 -10.81 16.46 8.07
C THR A 46 -11.94 16.31 7.06
N TYR A 47 -11.61 16.30 5.77
CA TYR A 47 -12.60 16.32 4.69
C TYR A 47 -12.73 15.00 3.92
N GLY A 48 -11.83 14.06 4.16
CA GLY A 48 -11.88 12.75 3.51
C GLY A 48 -11.71 12.85 2.00
N SER A 49 -12.52 12.08 1.28
CA SER A 49 -12.43 12.01 -0.18
C SER A 49 -12.79 13.32 -0.88
N ASP A 50 -13.42 14.25 -0.18
CA ASP A 50 -13.76 15.56 -0.75
C ASP A 50 -12.59 16.55 -0.68
N ALA A 51 -11.50 16.18 0.02
CA ALA A 51 -10.37 17.07 0.15
C ALA A 51 -9.61 17.18 -1.16
N VAL A 52 -9.25 18.42 -1.52
CA VAL A 52 -8.39 18.70 -2.67
C VAL A 52 -7.17 19.43 -2.14
N SER A 53 -6.00 18.80 -2.23
CA SER A 53 -4.76 19.41 -1.78
C SER A 53 -3.64 19.01 -2.72
N PRO A 54 -2.53 19.78 -2.74
CA PRO A 54 -1.37 19.39 -3.54
C PRO A 54 -0.84 18.01 -3.18
N GLU A 55 -0.90 17.63 -1.90
CA GLU A 55 -0.46 16.31 -1.46
C GLU A 55 -1.31 15.21 -2.09
N ILE A 56 -2.63 15.35 -2.07
CA ILE A 56 -3.54 14.35 -2.66
C ILE A 56 -3.33 14.23 -4.15
N VAL A 57 -3.14 15.35 -4.84
CA VAL A 57 -2.86 15.35 -6.29
C VAL A 57 -1.56 14.61 -6.58
N GLN A 58 -0.51 14.88 -5.80
CA GLN A 58 0.79 14.22 -5.97
C GLN A 58 0.70 12.73 -5.69
N ASP A 59 0.00 12.34 -4.64
CA ASP A 59 -0.15 10.93 -4.28
C ASP A 59 -0.93 10.17 -5.34
N THR A 60 -1.97 10.77 -5.90
CA THR A 60 -2.73 10.17 -6.99
C THR A 60 -1.87 9.96 -8.23
N ALA A 61 -1.08 10.97 -8.60
CA ALA A 61 -0.18 10.88 -9.74
C ALA A 61 0.89 9.81 -9.51
N TYR A 62 1.43 9.74 -8.31
CA TYR A 62 2.43 8.74 -7.94
C TYR A 62 1.87 7.32 -8.10
N LEU A 63 0.67 7.07 -7.57
CA LEU A 63 0.05 5.76 -7.68
C LEU A 63 -0.18 5.34 -9.14
N LYS A 64 -0.59 6.28 -9.98
CA LYS A 64 -0.77 6.01 -11.42
C LYS A 64 0.54 5.69 -12.10
N GLU A 65 1.61 6.36 -11.71
CA GLU A 65 2.95 6.10 -12.23
C GLU A 65 3.39 4.67 -11.88
N ILE A 66 3.20 4.27 -10.61
CA ILE A 66 3.56 2.92 -10.19
C ILE A 66 2.65 1.88 -10.86
N GLN A 67 1.37 2.17 -11.01
CA GLN A 67 0.46 1.30 -11.78
C GLN A 67 1.00 1.03 -13.17
N ALA A 68 1.46 2.08 -13.86
CA ALA A 68 2.01 1.94 -15.21
C ALA A 68 3.25 1.03 -15.22
N GLU A 69 4.09 1.10 -14.19
CA GLU A 69 5.26 0.23 -14.09
C GLU A 69 4.85 -1.25 -13.99
N PHE A 70 3.87 -1.56 -13.16
CA PHE A 70 3.38 -2.95 -13.03
C PHE A 70 2.74 -3.44 -14.32
N GLU A 71 1.89 -2.62 -14.91
CA GLU A 71 1.19 -3.01 -16.13
C GLU A 71 2.15 -3.16 -17.32
N GLY A 72 3.23 -2.40 -17.34
CA GLY A 72 4.29 -2.56 -18.33
C GLY A 72 4.99 -3.92 -18.25
N MET A 73 4.89 -4.60 -17.11
CA MET A 73 5.38 -5.96 -16.92
C MET A 73 4.31 -7.03 -17.10
N GLY A 74 3.10 -6.64 -17.50
CA GLY A 74 1.98 -7.58 -17.62
C GLY A 74 1.31 -7.94 -16.31
N ILE A 75 1.52 -7.14 -15.25
CA ILE A 75 0.93 -7.36 -13.93
C ILE A 75 -0.26 -6.41 -13.76
N PRO A 76 -1.51 -6.91 -13.68
CA PRO A 76 -2.65 -6.03 -13.44
C PRO A 76 -2.52 -5.33 -12.09
N ALA A 77 -2.70 -4.02 -12.08
CA ALA A 77 -2.53 -3.21 -10.86
C ALA A 77 -3.68 -2.20 -10.72
N GLU A 78 -4.22 -2.10 -9.51
CA GLU A 78 -5.25 -1.12 -9.17
C GLU A 78 -4.69 -0.12 -8.17
N PRO A 79 -4.69 1.19 -8.49
CA PRO A 79 -4.28 2.21 -7.52
C PRO A 79 -5.46 2.58 -6.63
N GLU A 80 -5.22 2.67 -5.33
CA GLU A 80 -6.22 3.09 -4.36
C GLU A 80 -5.64 4.12 -3.40
N LEU A 81 -6.29 5.26 -3.30
CA LEU A 81 -5.94 6.29 -2.34
C LEU A 81 -6.99 6.29 -1.24
N ALA A 82 -6.57 6.00 -0.02
CA ALA A 82 -7.45 5.93 1.14
C ALA A 82 -7.20 7.10 2.07
N TYR A 83 -8.11 7.32 3.01
CA TYR A 83 -8.09 8.45 3.94
C TYR A 83 -8.35 7.93 5.34
N GLY A 84 -7.59 8.43 6.32
CA GLY A 84 -7.86 8.12 7.71
C GLY A 84 -6.80 7.29 8.39
N ASP A 85 -7.23 6.41 9.29
CA ASP A 85 -6.31 5.58 10.05
C ASP A 85 -5.71 4.47 9.19
N PRO A 86 -4.38 4.39 9.10
CA PRO A 86 -3.74 3.43 8.19
C PRO A 86 -4.09 1.98 8.48
N VAL A 87 -4.15 1.58 9.76
CA VAL A 87 -4.47 0.19 10.11
C VAL A 87 -5.88 -0.17 9.65
N ARG A 88 -6.84 0.70 9.93
CA ARG A 88 -8.23 0.47 9.52
C ARG A 88 -8.36 0.38 8.00
N GLU A 89 -7.69 1.27 7.30
CA GLU A 89 -7.78 1.30 5.84
C GLU A 89 -7.13 0.07 5.22
N ILE A 90 -5.99 -0.36 5.74
CA ILE A 90 -5.34 -1.58 5.25
C ILE A 90 -6.27 -2.79 5.43
N VAL A 91 -6.84 -2.97 6.62
CA VAL A 91 -7.76 -4.08 6.90
C VAL A 91 -8.97 -4.02 5.97
N LYS A 92 -9.56 -2.84 5.85
CA LYS A 92 -10.74 -2.63 5.00
C LYS A 92 -10.47 -3.02 3.54
N TRP A 93 -9.35 -2.55 2.99
CA TRP A 93 -9.05 -2.80 1.58
C TRP A 93 -8.64 -4.25 1.32
N VAL A 94 -7.97 -4.90 2.28
CA VAL A 94 -7.71 -6.35 2.18
C VAL A 94 -9.01 -7.11 2.03
N GLU A 95 -9.99 -6.79 2.86
CA GLU A 95 -11.28 -7.49 2.82
C GLU A 95 -12.08 -7.14 1.57
N GLN A 96 -12.18 -5.86 1.25
CA GLN A 96 -12.98 -5.41 0.11
C GLN A 96 -12.44 -5.90 -1.23
N LYS A 97 -11.13 -5.94 -1.37
CA LYS A 97 -10.50 -6.37 -2.62
C LYS A 97 -10.22 -7.87 -2.66
N GLY A 98 -10.38 -8.56 -1.55
CA GLY A 98 -10.12 -9.99 -1.49
C GLY A 98 -8.64 -10.32 -1.65
N CYS A 99 -7.76 -9.52 -1.05
CA CYS A 99 -6.32 -9.76 -1.12
C CYS A 99 -5.92 -10.93 -0.23
N ASP A 100 -4.96 -11.72 -0.68
CA ASP A 100 -4.48 -12.89 0.06
C ASP A 100 -3.03 -12.75 0.53
N LEU A 101 -2.44 -11.58 0.34
CA LEU A 101 -1.14 -11.21 0.88
C LEU A 101 -1.09 -9.70 1.03
N VAL A 102 -0.50 -9.23 2.13
CA VAL A 102 -0.18 -7.81 2.32
C VAL A 102 1.34 -7.66 2.32
N ALA A 103 1.86 -6.77 1.50
CA ALA A 103 3.29 -6.49 1.42
C ALA A 103 3.55 -5.05 1.87
N MET A 104 4.42 -4.88 2.87
CA MET A 104 4.71 -3.61 3.50
C MET A 104 6.21 -3.40 3.65
N SER A 105 6.66 -2.15 3.56
CA SER A 105 8.03 -1.78 3.88
C SER A 105 8.15 -1.50 5.38
N THR A 106 9.28 -1.91 5.99
CA THR A 106 9.53 -1.66 7.41
C THR A 106 10.14 -0.28 7.69
N HIS A 107 10.62 0.42 6.67
CA HIS A 107 11.24 1.73 6.82
C HIS A 107 10.58 2.72 5.86
N GLY A 108 9.31 3.00 6.09
CA GLY A 108 8.62 4.04 5.36
C GLY A 108 8.80 5.38 6.04
N HIS A 109 8.43 6.42 5.35
CA HIS A 109 8.21 7.73 5.94
C HIS A 109 6.75 7.84 6.33
N ARG A 110 6.41 8.81 7.15
CA ARG A 110 5.03 9.07 7.53
C ARG A 110 4.40 7.85 8.21
N LEU A 111 3.31 7.35 7.65
CA LEU A 111 2.47 6.33 8.26
C LEU A 111 3.14 4.98 8.41
N LEU A 112 3.95 4.59 7.43
CA LEU A 112 4.57 3.27 7.45
C LEU A 112 5.65 3.16 8.53
N ALA A 113 6.32 4.28 8.85
CA ALA A 113 7.27 4.30 9.96
C ALA A 113 6.58 3.97 11.28
N ASP A 114 5.39 4.53 11.51
CA ASP A 114 4.61 4.25 12.72
C ASP A 114 4.13 2.81 12.75
N ILE A 115 3.69 2.28 11.61
CA ILE A 115 3.28 0.88 11.51
C ILE A 115 4.42 -0.04 11.91
N PHE A 116 5.63 0.30 11.50
CA PHE A 116 6.79 -0.53 11.78
C PHE A 116 7.18 -0.53 13.27
N LEU A 117 6.90 0.54 14.02
CA LEU A 117 7.39 0.73 15.37
C LEU A 117 6.59 0.01 16.47
N GLY A 118 5.96 -1.12 16.18
CA GLY A 118 5.46 -2.00 17.22
C GLY A 118 3.96 -2.23 17.21
N SER A 119 3.20 -1.56 18.08
CA SER A 119 1.77 -1.88 18.27
C SER A 119 0.94 -1.79 17.00
N THR A 120 1.30 -0.89 16.07
CA THR A 120 0.56 -0.73 14.82
C THR A 120 0.74 -1.93 13.90
N ALA A 121 1.98 -2.42 13.74
CA ALA A 121 2.23 -3.62 12.95
C ALA A 121 1.53 -4.83 13.55
N ASN A 122 1.56 -4.97 14.88
CA ASN A 122 0.83 -6.02 15.57
C ASN A 122 -0.67 -5.93 15.32
N ARG A 123 -1.23 -4.73 15.36
CA ARG A 123 -2.66 -4.54 15.11
C ARG A 123 -3.04 -4.99 13.70
N VAL A 124 -2.22 -4.67 12.70
CA VAL A 124 -2.48 -5.15 11.34
C VAL A 124 -2.47 -6.68 11.32
N GLN A 125 -1.43 -7.30 11.87
CA GLN A 125 -1.29 -8.75 11.87
C GLN A 125 -2.45 -9.45 12.59
N HIS A 126 -2.92 -8.86 13.69
CA HIS A 126 -4.03 -9.44 14.45
C HIS A 126 -5.39 -9.18 13.81
N SER A 127 -5.49 -8.18 12.95
CA SER A 127 -6.77 -7.77 12.37
C SER A 127 -7.07 -8.40 11.03
N ILE A 128 -6.06 -9.03 10.40
CA ILE A 128 -6.25 -9.69 9.11
C ILE A 128 -5.86 -11.16 9.21
N SER A 129 -6.49 -11.98 8.37
CA SER A 129 -6.24 -13.43 8.37
C SER A 129 -5.25 -13.85 7.28
N VAL A 130 -4.73 -12.90 6.50
CA VAL A 130 -3.79 -13.19 5.42
C VAL A 130 -2.35 -12.92 5.86
N PRO A 131 -1.37 -13.57 5.22
CA PRO A 131 0.04 -13.31 5.54
C PRO A 131 0.46 -11.87 5.28
N VAL A 132 1.43 -11.40 6.06
CA VAL A 132 2.03 -10.08 5.89
C VAL A 132 3.50 -10.25 5.58
N LEU A 133 3.93 -9.75 4.43
CA LEU A 133 5.33 -9.70 4.04
C LEU A 133 5.89 -8.35 4.44
N LEU A 134 6.88 -8.35 5.34
CA LEU A 134 7.57 -7.13 5.75
C LEU A 134 8.94 -7.11 5.09
N LEU A 135 9.19 -6.11 4.28
CA LEU A 135 10.46 -5.95 3.58
C LEU A 135 11.20 -4.74 4.13
N ARG A 136 12.47 -4.95 4.49
CA ARG A 136 13.29 -3.85 4.97
C ARG A 136 13.70 -2.97 3.78
N ALA A 137 13.31 -1.72 3.81
CA ALA A 137 13.71 -0.75 2.80
C ALA A 137 15.21 -0.42 2.97
N ARG A 138 15.87 -0.16 1.86
CA ARG A 138 17.27 0.19 1.84
C ARG A 138 17.52 1.50 1.13
#